data_6eefdea753533ef8e61ea1aa9414672d
#
_entry.id   6eefdea753533ef8e61ea1aa9414672d
#
_cell.length_a   1.000
_cell.length_b   1.000
_cell.length_c   1.000
_cell.angle_alpha   90.00
_cell.angle_beta   90.00
_cell.angle_gamma   90.00
#
_symmetry.space_group_name_H-M   'P 1'
#
loop_
_entity.id
_entity.type
_entity.pdbx_description
1 polymer ?
#
loop_
_entity_poly.entity_id
_entity_poly.type
_entity_poly.pdbx_seq_one_letter_code
_entity_poly.pdbx_strand_id
1 'polypeptide(L)'
;MPHLVLILLCAGLAGCGSTTSPGSPAGTGAVPTISSFTADPTSISSGTSSTLSWSASGAAGIAITPGTFTSASPSGSTNVSPTSTTTYTLTATNASGLATSTAKVTVTGSSGSLAITTTSCPGGTQGGAYAGCTIVGSGGSPPYTYSVSTNADFPPLPEGMSFNSTTGSISSSLIGGQGTYTPEFIVTDSTNAQATQSISIAINGNSKFLANIFPSTSIFHHRVDAATTSLPVDTSPAAPMYSGYLPATVKPFFGNNSNAPFPNGIPTIEVPYNQGDVSVATTVYQSYFSTGPIPAYAPVEGTRNSTGDRHVLVYLEAGNGNHPALYEMWQGIFEGGPWTDSSNALWPDVSSNNLTPQGMGTSDAAGLPVAPLLANADEVIGTGTPSAPNGTIQHPIRFTLNHMLNYWVWPATETAGTGSCTATDGDSIAVESEISQSSPPESCTMSGPAGEIYRLKASVTTPSCASTSPQAAIIITAFRNYGIILADNGDSGGLIGTPDARWNDNDLSCLTSLTLADFEPVDVSSLMVSNASGLTSH
;
A
#
# COMPACT_ATOMS: atom_id res chain seq x y z
N MET A 1 -33.33 11.77 -18.99
CA MET A 1 -34.70 11.45 -19.48
C MET A 1 -34.78 9.94 -19.62
N PRO A 2 -35.46 9.22 -18.75
CA PRO A 2 -35.79 7.81 -19.02
C PRO A 2 -37.27 7.71 -19.44
N HIS A 3 -37.47 6.99 -20.52
CA HIS A 3 -38.77 6.76 -21.12
C HIS A 3 -39.60 5.80 -20.26
N LEU A 4 -40.80 6.23 -19.95
CA LEU A 4 -41.89 5.42 -19.37
C LEU A 4 -42.43 4.49 -20.46
N VAL A 5 -42.25 3.19 -20.32
CA VAL A 5 -42.90 2.20 -21.18
C VAL A 5 -44.19 1.73 -20.51
N LEU A 6 -45.30 2.17 -21.08
CA LEU A 6 -46.65 1.69 -20.75
C LEU A 6 -46.93 0.43 -21.59
N ILE A 7 -46.99 -0.74 -20.97
CA ILE A 7 -47.38 -1.97 -21.66
C ILE A 7 -48.91 -2.08 -21.57
N LEU A 8 -49.54 -1.88 -22.70
CA LEU A 8 -50.97 -2.14 -22.91
C LEU A 8 -51.11 -3.58 -23.44
N LEU A 9 -51.73 -4.44 -22.67
CA LEU A 9 -52.02 -5.81 -23.11
C LEU A 9 -53.39 -5.85 -23.77
N CYS A 10 -53.44 -5.91 -25.10
CA CYS A 10 -54.65 -6.23 -25.85
C CYS A 10 -54.76 -7.74 -26.01
N ALA A 11 -55.78 -8.32 -25.44
CA ALA A 11 -56.19 -9.68 -25.77
C ALA A 11 -57.20 -9.65 -26.91
N GLY A 12 -56.90 -10.32 -28.02
CA GLY A 12 -57.75 -10.49 -29.19
C GLY A 12 -58.78 -11.55 -28.98
N LEU A 13 -60.01 -11.21 -29.41
CA LEU A 13 -61.10 -12.13 -29.52
C LEU A 13 -61.24 -12.72 -30.92
N ALA A 14 -61.50 -13.98 -31.01
CA ALA A 14 -62.23 -14.53 -32.12
C ALA A 14 -62.99 -15.79 -31.72
N GLY A 15 -64.30 -15.83 -32.00
CA GLY A 15 -64.99 -17.05 -32.30
C GLY A 15 -66.35 -17.28 -31.66
N CYS A 16 -67.40 -16.78 -32.29
CA CYS A 16 -68.76 -17.25 -32.58
C CYS A 16 -69.38 -18.40 -31.76
N GLY A 17 -70.58 -18.13 -31.22
CA GLY A 17 -71.65 -19.06 -31.43
C GLY A 17 -72.54 -19.39 -30.22
N SER A 18 -73.84 -18.92 -30.29
CA SER A 18 -75.13 -19.48 -29.77
C SER A 18 -75.67 -19.03 -28.39
N THR A 19 -76.64 -18.22 -28.51
CA THR A 19 -77.91 -18.03 -27.73
C THR A 19 -78.17 -18.95 -26.56
N THR A 20 -78.34 -18.35 -25.35
CA THR A 20 -79.53 -18.59 -24.47
C THR A 20 -79.59 -17.51 -23.37
N SER A 21 -80.81 -16.92 -23.23
CA SER A 21 -81.44 -16.23 -22.11
C SER A 21 -80.69 -15.30 -21.13
N PRO A 22 -81.26 -14.17 -20.76
CA PRO A 22 -80.65 -13.19 -19.90
C PRO A 22 -80.63 -13.67 -18.45
N GLY A 23 -79.45 -14.03 -18.00
CA GLY A 23 -79.12 -14.14 -16.58
C GLY A 23 -79.07 -12.76 -15.96
N SER A 24 -79.65 -12.63 -14.80
CA SER A 24 -79.65 -11.46 -13.90
C SER A 24 -78.42 -10.59 -13.94
N PRO A 25 -78.55 -9.26 -13.87
CA PRO A 25 -77.32 -8.40 -13.85
C PRO A 25 -76.45 -8.80 -12.67
N ALA A 26 -75.22 -9.10 -12.96
CA ALA A 26 -74.14 -9.24 -11.93
C ALA A 26 -74.21 -7.99 -11.05
N GLY A 27 -74.43 -8.19 -9.77
CA GLY A 27 -74.60 -7.11 -8.81
C GLY A 27 -73.51 -6.05 -8.98
N THR A 28 -73.94 -4.80 -9.08
CA THR A 28 -73.03 -3.63 -8.97
C THR A 28 -72.53 -3.60 -7.55
N GLY A 29 -71.45 -4.36 -7.30
CA GLY A 29 -70.69 -4.29 -6.06
C GLY A 29 -70.14 -2.88 -5.91
N ALA A 30 -70.25 -2.30 -4.74
CA ALA A 30 -69.62 -1.01 -4.47
C ALA A 30 -68.12 -1.12 -4.61
N VAL A 31 -67.46 -0.05 -5.07
CA VAL A 31 -66.01 0.06 -5.01
C VAL A 31 -65.55 -0.12 -3.57
N PRO A 32 -64.32 -0.60 -3.32
CA PRO A 32 -63.78 -0.74 -1.97
C PRO A 32 -63.80 0.58 -1.21
N THR A 33 -63.92 0.53 0.12
CA THR A 33 -63.79 1.69 0.98
C THR A 33 -62.68 1.45 1.98
N ILE A 34 -61.71 2.37 2.08
CA ILE A 34 -60.62 2.32 3.07
C ILE A 34 -61.10 3.13 4.28
N SER A 35 -61.27 2.48 5.43
CA SER A 35 -61.65 3.14 6.68
C SER A 35 -60.45 3.69 7.46
N SER A 36 -59.29 3.05 7.33
CA SER A 36 -58.07 3.54 7.90
C SER A 36 -56.84 3.06 7.12
N PHE A 37 -55.82 3.91 7.02
CA PHE A 37 -54.47 3.56 6.64
C PHE A 37 -53.51 4.48 7.41
N THR A 38 -52.75 3.91 8.33
CA THR A 38 -51.93 4.66 9.28
C THR A 38 -50.55 4.05 9.40
N ALA A 39 -49.56 4.88 9.78
CA ALA A 39 -48.24 4.47 10.19
C ALA A 39 -48.06 4.73 11.68
N ASP A 40 -47.47 3.80 12.41
CA ASP A 40 -47.13 3.96 13.82
C ASP A 40 -45.78 3.30 14.14
N PRO A 41 -44.76 4.09 14.64
CA PRO A 41 -44.77 5.55 14.74
C PRO A 41 -44.75 6.27 13.39
N THR A 42 -45.32 7.47 13.31
CA THR A 42 -45.31 8.33 12.10
C THR A 42 -43.94 8.99 11.85
N SER A 43 -43.04 8.95 12.83
CA SER A 43 -41.70 9.47 12.75
C SER A 43 -40.72 8.44 13.31
N ILE A 44 -39.69 8.13 12.55
CA ILE A 44 -38.67 7.13 12.89
C ILE A 44 -37.27 7.68 12.58
N SER A 45 -36.22 7.10 13.20
CA SER A 45 -34.86 7.24 12.73
C SER A 45 -34.67 6.40 11.47
N SER A 46 -33.70 6.78 10.63
CA SER A 46 -33.37 6.07 9.38
C SER A 46 -33.19 4.56 9.61
N GLY A 47 -33.92 3.75 8.82
CA GLY A 47 -33.84 2.28 8.88
C GLY A 47 -34.53 1.63 10.09
N THR A 48 -35.06 2.38 11.05
CA THR A 48 -35.88 1.80 12.12
C THR A 48 -37.28 1.50 11.62
N SER A 49 -38.01 0.65 12.34
CA SER A 49 -39.31 0.11 11.88
C SER A 49 -40.48 1.03 12.22
N SER A 50 -41.40 1.17 11.28
CA SER A 50 -42.76 1.68 11.45
C SER A 50 -43.76 0.65 10.97
N THR A 51 -44.89 0.50 11.67
CA THR A 51 -45.96 -0.43 11.29
C THR A 51 -47.01 0.30 10.49
N LEU A 52 -47.22 -0.11 9.24
CA LEU A 52 -48.39 0.32 8.43
C LEU A 52 -49.59 -0.56 8.77
N SER A 53 -50.70 0.04 9.19
CA SER A 53 -51.94 -0.69 9.50
C SER A 53 -53.06 -0.20 8.64
N TRP A 54 -53.92 -1.13 8.16
CA TRP A 54 -55.06 -0.79 7.30
C TRP A 54 -56.32 -1.54 7.68
N SER A 55 -57.44 -0.89 7.33
CA SER A 55 -58.76 -1.51 7.35
C SER A 55 -59.54 -1.01 6.15
N ALA A 56 -60.05 -1.93 5.36
CA ALA A 56 -60.89 -1.65 4.19
C ALA A 56 -62.11 -2.57 4.19
N SER A 57 -63.14 -2.18 3.49
CA SER A 57 -64.30 -3.02 3.27
C SER A 57 -64.57 -3.20 1.78
N GLY A 58 -65.07 -4.38 1.37
CA GLY A 58 -65.32 -4.69 -0.01
C GLY A 58 -64.10 -4.87 -0.91
N ALA A 59 -62.93 -4.94 -0.37
CA ALA A 59 -61.68 -5.19 -1.12
C ALA A 59 -61.47 -6.69 -1.34
N ALA A 60 -61.06 -7.06 -2.54
CA ALA A 60 -60.60 -8.40 -2.91
C ALA A 60 -59.05 -8.50 -2.89
N GLY A 61 -58.37 -7.35 -2.95
CA GLY A 61 -56.92 -7.26 -2.87
C GLY A 61 -56.44 -5.92 -2.33
N ILE A 62 -55.32 -5.95 -1.61
CA ILE A 62 -54.60 -4.80 -1.06
C ILE A 62 -53.20 -4.80 -1.65
N ALA A 63 -52.72 -3.64 -2.08
CA ALA A 63 -51.32 -3.39 -2.45
C ALA A 63 -50.81 -2.13 -1.77
N ILE A 64 -49.54 -2.12 -1.35
CA ILE A 64 -48.89 -0.95 -0.77
C ILE A 64 -47.63 -0.61 -1.57
N THR A 65 -47.52 0.65 -1.99
CA THR A 65 -46.37 1.19 -2.73
C THR A 65 -45.82 2.45 -2.03
N PRO A 66 -44.49 2.73 -2.08
CA PRO A 66 -43.44 1.90 -2.65
C PRO A 66 -43.26 0.59 -1.86
N GLY A 67 -42.74 -0.41 -2.54
CA GLY A 67 -42.59 -1.77 -2.03
C GLY A 67 -43.44 -2.77 -2.85
N THR A 68 -43.31 -4.04 -2.55
CA THR A 68 -44.02 -5.15 -3.27
C THR A 68 -45.06 -5.84 -2.39
N PHE A 69 -45.55 -5.16 -1.36
CA PHE A 69 -46.51 -5.77 -0.45
C PHE A 69 -47.89 -5.92 -1.09
N THR A 70 -48.43 -7.14 -1.02
CA THR A 70 -49.80 -7.45 -1.44
C THR A 70 -50.47 -8.34 -0.39
N SER A 71 -51.79 -8.20 -0.23
CA SER A 71 -52.58 -9.02 0.67
C SER A 71 -53.99 -9.22 0.11
N ALA A 72 -54.58 -10.38 0.34
CA ALA A 72 -56.01 -10.64 0.09
C ALA A 72 -56.88 -10.27 1.31
N SER A 73 -56.27 -9.99 2.46
CA SER A 73 -57.02 -9.60 3.68
C SER A 73 -57.36 -8.11 3.63
N PRO A 74 -58.64 -7.76 3.82
CA PRO A 74 -59.09 -6.37 3.81
C PRO A 74 -58.60 -5.57 5.02
N SER A 75 -58.03 -6.20 6.03
CA SER A 75 -57.41 -5.55 7.19
C SER A 75 -56.12 -6.27 7.56
N GLY A 76 -55.18 -5.53 8.11
CA GLY A 76 -53.89 -6.08 8.51
C GLY A 76 -52.85 -5.02 8.81
N SER A 77 -51.61 -5.49 8.96
CA SER A 77 -50.43 -4.62 9.16
C SER A 77 -49.20 -5.20 8.51
N THR A 78 -48.21 -4.34 8.21
CA THR A 78 -46.88 -4.72 7.75
C THR A 78 -45.85 -3.73 8.26
N ASN A 79 -44.62 -4.20 8.50
CA ASN A 79 -43.55 -3.36 8.91
C ASN A 79 -42.77 -2.81 7.71
N VAL A 80 -42.39 -1.53 7.79
CA VAL A 80 -41.53 -0.85 6.83
C VAL A 80 -40.40 -0.16 7.57
N SER A 81 -39.23 -0.11 6.95
CA SER A 81 -38.03 0.52 7.54
C SER A 81 -37.38 1.46 6.52
N PRO A 82 -38.04 2.57 6.16
CA PRO A 82 -37.52 3.49 5.17
C PRO A 82 -36.30 4.23 5.69
N THR A 83 -35.34 4.50 4.81
CA THR A 83 -34.12 5.30 5.09
C THR A 83 -34.31 6.78 4.80
N SER A 84 -35.41 7.16 4.14
CA SER A 84 -35.81 8.54 3.85
C SER A 84 -37.31 8.71 4.05
N THR A 85 -37.76 9.94 4.31
CA THR A 85 -39.18 10.25 4.45
C THR A 85 -39.99 9.71 3.28
N THR A 86 -40.88 8.77 3.54
CA THR A 86 -41.59 8.02 2.52
C THR A 86 -43.10 8.13 2.73
N THR A 87 -43.83 8.43 1.66
CA THR A 87 -45.28 8.34 1.65
C THR A 87 -45.70 7.04 1.00
N TYR A 88 -46.38 6.19 1.77
CA TYR A 88 -46.91 4.93 1.30
C TYR A 88 -48.35 5.14 0.80
N THR A 89 -48.69 4.51 -0.31
CA THR A 89 -50.04 4.50 -0.89
C THR A 89 -50.61 3.09 -0.79
N LEU A 90 -51.68 2.94 -0.07
CA LEU A 90 -52.49 1.71 -0.05
C LEU A 90 -53.48 1.80 -1.18
N THR A 91 -53.59 0.75 -1.99
CA THR A 91 -54.60 0.56 -3.04
C THR A 91 -55.41 -0.67 -2.69
N ALA A 92 -56.69 -0.46 -2.45
CA ALA A 92 -57.68 -1.53 -2.27
C ALA A 92 -58.45 -1.73 -3.57
N THR A 93 -58.58 -2.97 -4.05
CA THR A 93 -59.18 -3.30 -5.34
C THR A 93 -60.27 -4.36 -5.22
N ASN A 94 -61.32 -4.28 -6.06
CA ASN A 94 -62.27 -5.35 -6.32
C ASN A 94 -62.71 -5.29 -7.79
N ALA A 95 -63.66 -6.13 -8.19
CA ALA A 95 -64.22 -6.18 -9.56
C ALA A 95 -64.94 -4.88 -10.00
N SER A 96 -65.33 -4.01 -9.06
CA SER A 96 -66.06 -2.76 -9.33
C SER A 96 -65.14 -1.53 -9.37
N GLY A 97 -63.88 -1.66 -8.98
CA GLY A 97 -62.88 -0.56 -9.03
C GLY A 97 -61.86 -0.58 -7.90
N LEU A 98 -61.28 0.57 -7.63
CA LEU A 98 -60.23 0.76 -6.61
C LEU A 98 -60.49 1.98 -5.71
N ALA A 99 -59.93 1.93 -4.51
CA ALA A 99 -59.80 3.06 -3.60
C ALA A 99 -58.33 3.18 -3.14
N THR A 100 -57.89 4.39 -2.89
CA THR A 100 -56.51 4.66 -2.39
C THR A 100 -56.51 5.50 -1.13
N SER A 101 -55.53 5.28 -0.27
CA SER A 101 -55.24 6.12 0.90
C SER A 101 -53.74 6.20 1.09
N THR A 102 -53.27 7.24 1.75
CA THR A 102 -51.82 7.45 1.99
C THR A 102 -51.50 7.52 3.47
N ALA A 103 -50.32 7.00 3.84
CA ALA A 103 -49.71 7.16 5.14
C ALA A 103 -48.24 7.59 4.96
N LYS A 104 -47.81 8.63 5.69
CA LYS A 104 -46.46 9.15 5.61
C LYS A 104 -45.66 8.68 6.81
N VAL A 105 -44.50 8.10 6.57
CA VAL A 105 -43.46 7.84 7.57
C VAL A 105 -42.40 8.91 7.40
N THR A 106 -42.25 9.80 8.37
CA THR A 106 -41.25 10.82 8.38
C THR A 106 -39.96 10.19 8.95
N VAL A 107 -38.89 10.19 8.20
CA VAL A 107 -37.56 9.84 8.69
C VAL A 107 -36.90 11.13 9.19
N THR A 108 -36.76 11.22 10.50
CA THR A 108 -35.98 12.28 11.13
C THR A 108 -34.54 11.81 11.09
N GLY A 109 -33.64 12.69 10.66
CA GLY A 109 -32.20 12.47 10.83
C GLY A 109 -31.89 12.16 12.29
N SER A 110 -30.88 11.37 12.56
CA SER A 110 -30.35 11.20 13.90
C SER A 110 -30.12 12.60 14.49
N SER A 111 -30.60 12.87 15.70
CA SER A 111 -30.54 14.19 16.35
C SER A 111 -29.13 14.59 16.80
N GLY A 112 -28.09 14.07 16.15
CA GLY A 112 -26.67 14.38 16.34
C GLY A 112 -26.02 15.04 15.12
N SER A 113 -24.91 15.69 15.32
CA SER A 113 -24.06 16.12 14.22
C SER A 113 -23.61 14.93 13.37
N LEU A 114 -23.46 15.13 12.06
CA LEU A 114 -22.90 14.10 11.18
C LEU A 114 -21.51 13.68 11.69
N ALA A 115 -21.23 12.41 11.77
CA ALA A 115 -19.96 11.85 12.21
C ALA A 115 -19.72 10.47 11.60
N ILE A 116 -18.47 10.08 11.46
CA ILE A 116 -18.05 8.69 11.25
C ILE A 116 -17.94 8.01 12.61
N THR A 117 -18.53 6.84 12.77
CA THR A 117 -18.51 6.07 14.03
C THR A 117 -17.49 4.94 14.04
N THR A 118 -16.98 4.56 12.87
CA THR A 118 -15.90 3.58 12.76
C THR A 118 -14.62 4.18 13.33
N THR A 119 -14.03 3.56 14.33
CA THR A 119 -12.81 4.05 15.01
C THR A 119 -11.56 3.25 14.64
N SER A 120 -11.71 2.05 14.08
CA SER A 120 -10.60 1.20 13.66
C SER A 120 -11.03 0.25 12.56
N CYS A 121 -10.05 -0.14 11.74
CA CYS A 121 -10.18 -1.23 10.77
C CYS A 121 -9.19 -2.35 11.11
N PRO A 122 -9.48 -3.61 10.76
CA PRO A 122 -8.52 -4.69 10.95
C PRO A 122 -7.26 -4.44 10.11
N GLY A 123 -6.14 -4.95 10.58
CA GLY A 123 -4.91 -5.02 9.80
C GLY A 123 -4.98 -6.12 8.73
N GLY A 124 -3.92 -6.19 7.91
CA GLY A 124 -3.76 -7.19 6.87
C GLY A 124 -2.32 -7.68 6.75
N THR A 125 -2.10 -8.60 5.80
CA THR A 125 -0.77 -9.03 5.40
C THR A 125 -0.64 -8.89 3.88
N GLN A 126 0.48 -8.37 3.43
CA GLN A 126 0.80 -8.21 2.02
C GLN A 126 0.66 -9.56 1.28
N GLY A 127 0.14 -9.52 0.05
CA GLY A 127 -0.15 -10.72 -0.75
C GLY A 127 -1.40 -11.49 -0.29
N GLY A 128 -2.02 -11.13 0.84
CA GLY A 128 -3.24 -11.74 1.35
C GLY A 128 -4.51 -10.98 0.97
N ALA A 129 -5.66 -11.65 1.13
CA ALA A 129 -6.96 -11.00 1.03
C ALA A 129 -7.22 -10.15 2.29
N TYR A 130 -7.87 -9.01 2.11
CA TYR A 130 -8.28 -8.16 3.23
C TYR A 130 -9.56 -8.69 3.88
N ALA A 131 -9.59 -8.75 5.19
CA ALA A 131 -10.76 -9.24 5.95
C ALA A 131 -12.01 -8.36 5.80
N GLY A 132 -11.83 -7.14 5.28
CA GLY A 132 -12.90 -6.15 5.10
C GLY A 132 -13.04 -5.19 6.27
N CYS A 133 -13.48 -3.97 5.96
CA CYS A 133 -13.87 -2.94 6.93
C CYS A 133 -15.03 -2.15 6.33
N THR A 134 -15.88 -1.58 7.17
CA THR A 134 -16.94 -0.69 6.70
C THR A 134 -16.91 0.61 7.49
N ILE A 135 -16.82 1.72 6.76
CA ILE A 135 -16.92 3.06 7.32
C ILE A 135 -18.39 3.38 7.52
N VAL A 136 -18.78 3.69 8.75
CA VAL A 136 -20.18 3.89 9.14
C VAL A 136 -20.40 5.35 9.55
N GLY A 137 -21.31 6.02 8.86
CA GLY A 137 -21.78 7.36 9.21
C GLY A 137 -22.95 7.32 10.19
N SER A 138 -23.09 8.34 11.01
CA SER A 138 -24.24 8.56 11.89
C SER A 138 -24.54 10.06 12.04
N GLY A 139 -25.74 10.40 12.47
CA GLY A 139 -26.16 11.81 12.57
C GLY A 139 -26.49 12.42 11.20
N GLY A 140 -26.68 13.73 11.14
CA GLY A 140 -27.04 14.42 9.90
C GLY A 140 -28.33 13.91 9.24
N SER A 141 -28.38 13.99 7.93
CA SER A 141 -29.57 13.65 7.12
C SER A 141 -29.25 12.53 6.11
N PRO A 142 -29.60 11.26 6.33
CA PRO A 142 -29.37 10.18 5.37
C PRO A 142 -30.17 10.40 4.04
N PRO A 143 -29.79 9.73 2.92
CA PRO A 143 -28.74 8.73 2.81
C PRO A 143 -27.34 9.33 2.83
N TYR A 144 -26.36 8.47 3.17
CA TYR A 144 -24.95 8.86 3.16
C TYR A 144 -24.24 8.39 1.89
N THR A 145 -23.23 9.16 1.51
CA THR A 145 -22.19 8.74 0.57
C THR A 145 -20.83 8.86 1.25
N TYR A 146 -19.87 8.09 0.77
CA TYR A 146 -18.55 8.00 1.40
C TYR A 146 -17.44 8.22 0.36
N SER A 147 -16.33 8.77 0.79
CA SER A 147 -15.12 8.86 -0.03
C SER A 147 -13.86 8.75 0.83
N VAL A 148 -12.74 8.45 0.18
CA VAL A 148 -11.41 8.61 0.75
C VAL A 148 -10.92 9.99 0.33
N SER A 149 -10.30 10.71 1.23
CA SER A 149 -9.72 12.04 0.96
C SER A 149 -8.67 11.95 -0.13
N THR A 150 -8.64 12.92 -1.03
CA THR A 150 -7.59 13.11 -2.04
C THR A 150 -6.59 14.20 -1.62
N ASN A 151 -6.69 14.70 -0.39
CA ASN A 151 -5.72 15.64 0.14
C ASN A 151 -4.36 14.94 0.29
N ALA A 152 -3.30 15.57 -0.21
CA ALA A 152 -1.94 15.04 -0.18
C ALA A 152 -1.36 14.84 1.24
N ASP A 153 -1.97 15.42 2.25
CA ASP A 153 -1.59 15.21 3.66
C ASP A 153 -2.00 13.82 4.20
N PHE A 154 -2.84 13.09 3.46
CA PHE A 154 -3.32 11.75 3.86
C PHE A 154 -2.96 10.73 2.78
N PRO A 155 -2.50 9.52 3.16
CA PRO A 155 -2.24 8.48 2.20
C PRO A 155 -3.55 8.00 1.57
N PRO A 156 -3.51 7.49 0.32
CA PRO A 156 -4.60 6.69 -0.21
C PRO A 156 -4.75 5.40 0.62
N LEU A 157 -5.73 4.56 0.26
CA LEU A 157 -5.76 3.19 0.75
C LEU A 157 -4.52 2.41 0.29
N PRO A 158 -4.07 1.41 1.07
CA PRO A 158 -3.03 0.48 0.62
C PRO A 158 -3.32 -0.04 -0.78
N GLU A 159 -2.29 -0.17 -1.60
CA GLU A 159 -2.40 -0.67 -2.96
C GLU A 159 -3.12 -2.02 -3.01
N GLY A 160 -3.98 -2.19 -3.99
CA GLY A 160 -4.84 -3.37 -4.13
C GLY A 160 -6.16 -3.31 -3.37
N MET A 161 -6.35 -2.36 -2.44
CA MET A 161 -7.64 -2.16 -1.77
C MET A 161 -8.60 -1.32 -2.60
N SER A 162 -9.88 -1.65 -2.50
CA SER A 162 -10.99 -0.96 -3.15
C SER A 162 -11.93 -0.37 -2.13
N PHE A 163 -12.50 0.79 -2.43
CA PHE A 163 -13.49 1.48 -1.60
C PHE A 163 -14.83 1.61 -2.34
N ASN A 164 -15.90 1.24 -1.69
CA ASN A 164 -17.26 1.41 -2.22
C ASN A 164 -17.90 2.69 -1.64
N SER A 165 -18.08 3.70 -2.47
CA SER A 165 -18.62 5.00 -2.06
C SER A 165 -20.06 5.00 -1.60
N THR A 166 -20.84 3.97 -1.93
CA THR A 166 -22.25 3.86 -1.50
C THR A 166 -22.38 3.16 -0.16
N THR A 167 -21.55 2.12 0.09
CA THR A 167 -21.67 1.29 1.29
C THR A 167 -20.62 1.61 2.36
N GLY A 168 -19.57 2.38 2.01
CA GLY A 168 -18.42 2.63 2.89
C GLY A 168 -17.51 1.41 3.06
N SER A 169 -17.69 0.35 2.27
CA SER A 169 -16.95 -0.91 2.43
C SER A 169 -15.56 -0.83 1.80
N ILE A 170 -14.57 -1.33 2.53
CA ILE A 170 -13.20 -1.55 2.06
C ILE A 170 -13.02 -3.05 1.83
N SER A 171 -12.47 -3.44 0.71
CA SER A 171 -12.21 -4.84 0.35
C SER A 171 -10.97 -4.98 -0.52
N SER A 172 -10.34 -6.14 -0.49
CA SER A 172 -9.27 -6.52 -1.41
C SER A 172 -9.18 -8.04 -1.53
N SER A 173 -8.82 -8.52 -2.72
CA SER A 173 -8.40 -9.92 -2.93
C SER A 173 -6.90 -10.10 -2.69
N LEU A 174 -6.10 -9.05 -2.94
CA LEU A 174 -4.65 -9.02 -2.74
C LEU A 174 -4.22 -7.63 -2.28
N ILE A 175 -3.53 -7.56 -1.15
CA ILE A 175 -2.97 -6.34 -0.59
C ILE A 175 -1.56 -6.16 -1.16
N GLY A 176 -1.28 -5.04 -1.80
CA GLY A 176 0.06 -4.71 -2.32
C GLY A 176 0.90 -3.93 -1.32
N GLY A 177 0.31 -2.92 -0.68
CA GLY A 177 1.02 -2.06 0.26
C GLY A 177 1.44 -2.78 1.55
N GLN A 178 2.47 -2.25 2.22
CA GLN A 178 2.94 -2.67 3.54
C GLN A 178 3.24 -1.44 4.40
N GLY A 179 3.22 -1.56 5.72
CA GLY A 179 3.34 -0.45 6.65
C GLY A 179 2.00 0.01 7.22
N THR A 180 1.99 1.12 7.93
CA THR A 180 0.77 1.70 8.50
C THR A 180 0.31 2.87 7.64
N TYR A 181 -0.91 2.76 7.14
CA TYR A 181 -1.60 3.80 6.36
C TYR A 181 -2.67 4.45 7.24
N THR A 182 -2.80 5.77 7.16
CA THR A 182 -3.83 6.50 7.91
C THR A 182 -4.66 7.38 6.97
N PRO A 183 -5.42 6.75 6.02
CA PRO A 183 -6.30 7.49 5.13
C PRO A 183 -7.37 8.26 5.90
N GLU A 184 -7.74 9.43 5.38
CA GLU A 184 -8.90 10.18 5.85
C GLU A 184 -10.14 9.76 5.07
N PHE A 185 -11.20 9.36 5.79
CA PHE A 185 -12.50 9.04 5.24
C PHE A 185 -13.46 10.21 5.42
N ILE A 186 -14.32 10.41 4.45
CA ILE A 186 -15.32 11.47 4.42
C ILE A 186 -16.69 10.80 4.30
N VAL A 187 -17.63 11.15 5.17
CA VAL A 187 -19.06 10.86 5.00
C VAL A 187 -19.76 12.15 4.60
N THR A 188 -20.62 12.07 3.60
CA THR A 188 -21.47 13.18 3.12
C THR A 188 -22.92 12.78 3.23
N ASP A 189 -23.75 13.62 3.86
CA ASP A 189 -25.17 13.38 4.00
C ASP A 189 -25.99 13.96 2.80
N SER A 190 -27.31 13.74 2.80
CA SER A 190 -28.20 14.20 1.73
C SER A 190 -28.32 15.71 1.62
N THR A 191 -27.85 16.48 2.60
CA THR A 191 -27.80 17.94 2.58
C THR A 191 -26.42 18.49 2.18
N ASN A 192 -25.50 17.62 1.79
CA ASN A 192 -24.08 17.89 1.50
C ASN A 192 -23.26 18.33 2.72
N ALA A 193 -23.74 18.12 3.95
CA ALA A 193 -22.91 18.24 5.12
C ALA A 193 -21.87 17.10 5.14
N GLN A 194 -20.65 17.39 5.61
CA GLN A 194 -19.55 16.44 5.64
C GLN A 194 -18.99 16.27 7.05
N ALA A 195 -18.49 15.07 7.33
CA ALA A 195 -17.65 14.78 8.48
C ALA A 195 -16.51 13.87 8.07
N THR A 196 -15.35 14.04 8.69
CA THR A 196 -14.13 13.30 8.37
C THR A 196 -13.61 12.52 9.56
N GLN A 197 -12.88 11.46 9.29
CA GLN A 197 -12.19 10.63 10.29
C GLN A 197 -11.00 9.93 9.66
N SER A 198 -9.82 10.11 10.25
CA SER A 198 -8.65 9.32 9.90
C SER A 198 -8.67 7.99 10.64
N ILE A 199 -8.41 6.89 9.92
CA ILE A 199 -8.43 5.53 10.48
C ILE A 199 -7.19 4.79 10.01
N SER A 200 -6.42 4.28 10.97
CA SER A 200 -5.21 3.50 10.69
C SER A 200 -5.54 2.09 10.19
N ILE A 201 -4.83 1.66 9.15
CA ILE A 201 -4.86 0.31 8.58
C ILE A 201 -3.41 -0.20 8.56
N ALA A 202 -3.10 -1.16 9.41
CA ALA A 202 -1.77 -1.73 9.56
C ALA A 202 -1.59 -2.95 8.63
N ILE A 203 -0.59 -2.92 7.75
CA ILE A 203 -0.28 -4.01 6.83
C ILE A 203 1.12 -4.53 7.16
N ASN A 204 1.17 -5.79 7.56
CA ASN A 204 2.44 -6.49 7.74
C ASN A 204 3.03 -6.85 6.38
N GLY A 205 4.33 -6.71 6.22
CA GLY A 205 5.06 -7.25 5.07
C GLY A 205 4.99 -8.77 5.01
N ASN A 206 5.37 -9.32 3.87
CA ASN A 206 5.50 -10.76 3.63
C ASN A 206 6.74 -11.02 2.76
N SER A 207 7.86 -10.45 3.14
CA SER A 207 9.11 -10.47 2.38
C SER A 207 10.05 -11.58 2.88
N LYS A 208 9.57 -12.81 2.91
CA LYS A 208 10.31 -13.97 3.48
C LYS A 208 11.60 -14.31 2.74
N PHE A 209 11.74 -13.88 1.49
CA PHE A 209 12.81 -14.32 0.62
C PHE A 209 13.84 -13.25 0.29
N LEU A 210 13.50 -11.95 0.43
CA LEU A 210 14.36 -10.85 -0.02
C LEU A 210 15.72 -10.80 0.68
N ALA A 211 15.78 -11.26 1.92
CA ALA A 211 17.02 -11.32 2.70
C ALA A 211 18.09 -12.26 2.15
N ASN A 212 17.71 -13.28 1.40
CA ASN A 212 18.61 -14.35 0.97
C ASN A 212 18.41 -14.71 -0.50
N ILE A 213 18.06 -13.75 -1.34
CA ILE A 213 17.84 -14.00 -2.77
C ILE A 213 19.13 -14.26 -3.53
N PHE A 214 20.26 -13.68 -3.09
CA PHE A 214 21.57 -13.97 -3.64
C PHE A 214 22.20 -15.20 -2.99
N PRO A 215 23.11 -15.91 -3.68
CA PRO A 215 23.85 -17.03 -3.10
C PRO A 215 24.69 -16.60 -1.88
N SER A 216 24.93 -17.53 -0.97
CA SER A 216 25.80 -17.29 0.20
C SER A 216 27.24 -16.87 -0.13
N THR A 217 27.67 -17.07 -1.38
CA THR A 217 28.94 -16.61 -1.93
C THR A 217 28.91 -15.17 -2.44
N SER A 218 27.77 -14.47 -2.33
CA SER A 218 27.66 -13.07 -2.70
C SER A 218 28.38 -12.17 -1.73
N ILE A 219 28.97 -11.08 -2.24
CA ILE A 219 29.50 -9.99 -1.40
C ILE A 219 28.44 -9.46 -0.42
N PHE A 220 27.18 -9.48 -0.82
CA PHE A 220 26.07 -9.04 0.02
C PHE A 220 25.80 -9.97 1.22
N HIS A 221 26.38 -11.19 1.24
CA HIS A 221 26.35 -12.11 2.39
C HIS A 221 27.71 -12.29 3.05
N HIS A 222 28.74 -11.59 2.54
CA HIS A 222 30.08 -11.73 3.11
C HIS A 222 30.21 -10.92 4.41
N ARG A 223 30.71 -11.57 5.45
CA ARG A 223 30.98 -10.88 6.73
C ARG A 223 32.17 -9.93 6.57
N VAL A 224 32.05 -8.75 7.18
CA VAL A 224 33.10 -7.72 7.17
C VAL A 224 33.68 -7.44 8.57
N ASP A 225 33.24 -8.18 9.59
CA ASP A 225 33.69 -7.96 10.96
C ASP A 225 35.19 -8.27 11.14
N ALA A 226 35.92 -7.33 11.74
CA ALA A 226 37.36 -7.42 11.92
C ALA A 226 37.84 -8.66 12.71
N ALA A 227 36.96 -9.27 13.49
CA ALA A 227 37.26 -10.41 14.33
C ALA A 227 37.33 -11.74 13.58
N THR A 228 36.55 -11.90 12.50
CA THR A 228 36.40 -13.19 11.79
C THR A 228 36.97 -13.19 10.38
N THR A 229 36.95 -12.05 9.67
CA THR A 229 37.33 -12.01 8.25
C THR A 229 38.72 -11.43 8.00
N SER A 230 39.32 -10.74 8.97
CA SER A 230 40.60 -10.05 8.83
C SER A 230 40.67 -9.02 7.69
N LEU A 231 39.50 -8.60 7.15
CA LEU A 231 39.46 -7.57 6.12
C LEU A 231 40.01 -6.24 6.68
N PRO A 232 40.98 -5.61 5.98
CA PRO A 232 41.59 -4.38 6.45
C PRO A 232 40.60 -3.20 6.38
N VAL A 233 40.92 -2.12 7.09
CA VAL A 233 40.31 -0.82 6.86
C VAL A 233 40.76 -0.33 5.49
N ASP A 234 39.86 0.17 4.66
CA ASP A 234 40.23 0.83 3.42
C ASP A 234 40.89 2.17 3.76
N THR A 235 42.16 2.30 3.33
CA THR A 235 42.99 3.50 3.55
C THR A 235 43.11 4.36 2.30
N SER A 236 42.38 4.02 1.22
CA SER A 236 42.36 4.87 0.03
C SER A 236 41.80 6.27 0.36
N PRO A 237 42.30 7.33 -0.28
CA PRO A 237 41.84 8.70 0.01
C PRO A 237 40.35 8.92 -0.22
N ALA A 238 39.73 8.11 -1.06
CA ALA A 238 38.31 8.20 -1.40
C ALA A 238 37.39 7.49 -0.38
N ALA A 239 37.88 6.43 0.29
CA ALA A 239 37.07 5.58 1.15
C ALA A 239 36.48 6.26 2.39
N PRO A 240 37.20 7.15 3.12
CA PRO A 240 36.61 7.80 4.29
C PRO A 240 35.44 8.72 3.94
N MET A 241 34.38 8.67 4.74
CA MET A 241 33.34 9.66 4.66
C MET A 241 33.86 11.06 4.95
N TYR A 242 33.32 12.06 4.26
CA TYR A 242 33.69 13.47 4.51
C TYR A 242 33.48 13.84 5.98
N SER A 243 34.47 14.48 6.56
CA SER A 243 34.49 14.81 7.99
C SER A 243 33.29 15.65 8.44
N GLY A 244 32.71 16.46 7.55
CA GLY A 244 31.51 17.23 7.83
C GLY A 244 30.23 16.39 8.01
N TYR A 245 30.21 15.13 7.53
CA TYR A 245 29.08 14.22 7.71
C TYR A 245 29.24 13.28 8.92
N LEU A 246 30.46 13.13 9.44
CA LEU A 246 30.72 12.23 10.57
C LEU A 246 29.86 12.47 11.80
N PRO A 247 29.47 13.71 12.16
CA PRO A 247 28.54 13.95 13.27
C PRO A 247 27.11 13.54 13.01
N ALA A 248 26.75 13.22 11.74
CA ALA A 248 25.38 12.82 11.43
C ALA A 248 25.04 11.50 12.14
N THR A 249 23.89 11.48 12.78
CA THR A 249 23.36 10.27 13.44
C THR A 249 22.84 9.28 12.43
N VAL A 250 22.88 8.00 12.75
CA VAL A 250 22.20 6.96 11.99
C VAL A 250 20.70 7.12 12.17
N LYS A 251 19.98 7.34 11.07
CA LYS A 251 18.53 7.62 11.06
C LYS A 251 17.80 6.52 10.31
N PRO A 252 16.92 5.74 10.93
CA PRO A 252 16.08 4.80 10.20
C PRO A 252 15.04 5.57 9.36
N PHE A 253 15.09 5.43 8.02
CA PHE A 253 14.08 5.89 7.07
C PHE A 253 13.14 4.74 6.71
N PHE A 254 12.67 4.04 7.73
CA PHE A 254 11.67 2.98 7.71
C PHE A 254 11.09 2.84 9.11
N GLY A 255 9.96 2.15 9.22
CA GLY A 255 9.33 1.96 10.52
C GLY A 255 7.89 1.54 10.39
N ASN A 256 7.19 1.58 11.53
CA ASN A 256 5.75 1.35 11.59
C ASN A 256 4.96 2.58 11.11
N ASN A 257 5.54 3.77 11.18
CA ASN A 257 4.93 5.06 10.87
C ASN A 257 3.70 5.40 11.73
N SER A 258 3.65 4.90 12.95
CA SER A 258 2.55 5.17 13.89
C SER A 258 2.28 6.66 14.11
N ASN A 259 3.27 7.51 13.86
CA ASN A 259 3.20 8.97 14.01
C ASN A 259 3.23 9.74 12.67
N ALA A 260 3.23 9.05 11.53
CA ALA A 260 3.24 9.65 10.21
C ALA A 260 2.06 9.12 9.38
N PRO A 261 1.46 9.94 8.49
CA PRO A 261 0.34 9.50 7.67
C PRO A 261 0.73 8.51 6.57
N PHE A 262 1.99 8.54 6.12
CA PHE A 262 2.49 7.73 4.99
C PHE A 262 3.47 6.67 5.46
N PRO A 263 3.48 5.47 4.84
CA PRO A 263 4.55 4.50 5.03
C PRO A 263 5.92 5.09 4.70
N ASN A 264 6.90 4.90 5.59
CA ASN A 264 8.27 5.36 5.43
C ASN A 264 9.17 4.17 5.13
N GLY A 265 9.96 4.25 4.06
CA GLY A 265 10.80 3.17 3.54
C GLY A 265 10.39 2.77 2.13
N ILE A 266 11.18 1.90 1.53
CA ILE A 266 10.95 1.40 0.17
C ILE A 266 10.18 0.08 0.24
N PRO A 267 8.92 0.03 -0.21
CA PRO A 267 8.14 -1.20 -0.17
C PRO A 267 8.59 -2.19 -1.23
N THR A 268 8.45 -3.47 -0.92
CA THR A 268 8.77 -4.58 -1.82
C THR A 268 7.55 -5.47 -1.98
N ILE A 269 7.48 -6.23 -3.08
CA ILE A 269 6.44 -7.23 -3.26
C ILE A 269 7.01 -8.50 -3.89
N GLU A 270 6.57 -9.65 -3.38
CA GLU A 270 6.84 -10.96 -3.98
C GLU A 270 5.66 -11.38 -4.83
N VAL A 271 5.94 -11.89 -6.01
CA VAL A 271 4.92 -12.39 -6.93
C VAL A 271 5.26 -13.82 -7.35
N PRO A 272 4.24 -14.67 -7.55
CA PRO A 272 4.47 -16.05 -7.95
C PRO A 272 5.06 -16.12 -9.38
N TYR A 273 5.81 -17.19 -9.68
CA TYR A 273 6.48 -17.42 -10.96
C TYR A 273 5.55 -17.33 -12.19
N ASN A 274 4.26 -17.47 -12.01
CA ASN A 274 3.24 -17.38 -13.06
C ASN A 274 2.50 -16.04 -13.08
N GLN A 275 3.00 -15.02 -12.38
CA GLN A 275 2.52 -13.64 -12.51
C GLN A 275 2.66 -13.20 -13.98
N GLY A 276 1.57 -12.75 -14.56
CA GLY A 276 1.57 -12.29 -15.95
C GLY A 276 2.38 -11.00 -16.13
N ASP A 277 3.12 -10.94 -17.22
CA ASP A 277 3.87 -9.75 -17.61
C ASP A 277 2.95 -8.63 -18.07
N VAL A 278 3.33 -7.41 -17.72
CA VAL A 278 2.72 -6.17 -18.20
C VAL A 278 3.76 -5.30 -18.89
N SER A 279 3.31 -4.40 -19.77
CA SER A 279 4.22 -3.45 -20.42
C SER A 279 4.70 -2.39 -19.45
N VAL A 280 5.98 -2.03 -19.57
CA VAL A 280 6.65 -0.95 -18.86
C VAL A 280 7.30 -0.03 -19.88
N ALA A 281 7.02 1.27 -19.82
CA ALA A 281 7.60 2.27 -20.72
C ALA A 281 8.57 3.18 -19.95
N THR A 282 9.86 3.02 -20.21
CA THR A 282 10.91 3.87 -19.62
C THR A 282 11.01 5.19 -20.38
N THR A 283 11.07 6.31 -19.68
CA THR A 283 10.89 7.64 -20.25
C THR A 283 12.12 8.52 -20.25
N VAL A 284 13.12 8.27 -19.42
CA VAL A 284 14.27 9.18 -19.23
C VAL A 284 15.61 8.52 -19.48
N TYR A 285 15.90 7.43 -18.76
CA TYR A 285 17.20 6.75 -18.80
C TYR A 285 17.11 5.40 -19.52
N GLN A 286 18.05 4.53 -19.26
CA GLN A 286 18.07 3.20 -19.86
C GLN A 286 17.06 2.26 -19.23
N SER A 287 16.60 1.30 -20.01
CA SER A 287 15.66 0.26 -19.61
C SER A 287 16.29 -1.11 -19.78
N TYR A 288 16.31 -1.89 -18.71
CA TYR A 288 16.71 -3.31 -18.76
C TYR A 288 15.54 -4.23 -19.12
N PHE A 289 14.31 -3.75 -18.96
CA PHE A 289 13.11 -4.49 -19.36
C PHE A 289 12.00 -3.55 -19.81
N SER A 290 11.24 -3.97 -20.81
CA SER A 290 10.05 -3.28 -21.32
C SER A 290 8.76 -4.04 -21.03
N THR A 291 8.87 -5.23 -20.44
CA THR A 291 7.77 -6.03 -19.89
C THR A 291 8.26 -6.73 -18.64
N GLY A 292 7.39 -6.89 -17.67
CA GLY A 292 7.74 -7.55 -16.42
C GLY A 292 6.52 -7.96 -15.60
N PRO A 293 6.69 -8.81 -14.60
CA PRO A 293 5.62 -9.34 -13.75
C PRO A 293 5.19 -8.33 -12.68
N ILE A 294 4.91 -7.08 -13.07
CA ILE A 294 4.61 -5.97 -12.18
C ILE A 294 3.08 -5.86 -12.03
N PRO A 295 2.47 -6.36 -10.94
CA PRO A 295 1.03 -6.31 -10.82
C PRO A 295 0.52 -4.88 -10.61
N ALA A 296 -0.74 -4.65 -11.01
CA ALA A 296 -1.40 -3.36 -10.83
C ALA A 296 -1.48 -2.91 -9.35
N TYR A 297 -1.38 -3.85 -8.41
CA TYR A 297 -1.37 -3.59 -6.97
C TYR A 297 0.05 -3.53 -6.37
N ALA A 298 1.11 -3.51 -7.18
CA ALA A 298 2.46 -3.32 -6.67
C ALA A 298 2.56 -2.01 -5.87
N PRO A 299 3.17 -2.04 -4.68
CA PRO A 299 3.31 -0.85 -3.87
C PRO A 299 4.36 0.10 -4.47
N VAL A 300 4.15 1.38 -4.23
CA VAL A 300 5.04 2.45 -4.67
C VAL A 300 5.58 3.18 -3.43
N GLU A 301 6.87 3.45 -3.40
CA GLU A 301 7.50 4.21 -2.32
C GLU A 301 6.81 5.57 -2.12
N GLY A 302 6.49 5.91 -0.86
CA GLY A 302 5.75 7.11 -0.51
C GLY A 302 4.31 7.12 -1.00
N THR A 303 3.79 6.01 -1.50
CA THR A 303 2.50 5.82 -2.18
C THR A 303 2.46 6.37 -3.61
N ARG A 304 1.42 6.03 -4.36
CA ARG A 304 1.22 6.47 -5.77
C ARG A 304 1.08 7.97 -5.95
N ASN A 305 0.76 8.69 -4.89
CA ASN A 305 0.63 10.16 -4.90
C ASN A 305 1.94 10.87 -4.56
N SER A 306 3.00 10.13 -4.25
CA SER A 306 4.31 10.69 -3.94
C SER A 306 4.91 11.43 -5.13
N THR A 307 5.66 12.48 -4.83
CA THR A 307 6.53 13.19 -5.79
C THR A 307 8.01 12.83 -5.64
N GLY A 308 8.34 11.89 -4.72
CA GLY A 308 9.68 11.40 -4.46
C GLY A 308 10.17 10.36 -5.47
N ASP A 309 11.05 9.48 -5.05
CA ASP A 309 11.71 8.51 -5.92
C ASP A 309 10.79 7.42 -6.45
N ARG A 310 9.71 7.10 -5.71
CA ARG A 310 8.66 6.17 -6.14
C ARG A 310 9.21 4.85 -6.67
N HIS A 311 10.12 4.24 -5.91
CA HIS A 311 10.60 2.90 -6.23
C HIS A 311 9.47 1.88 -6.25
N VAL A 312 9.53 0.96 -7.21
CA VAL A 312 8.68 -0.22 -7.29
C VAL A 312 9.57 -1.44 -7.41
N LEU A 313 9.57 -2.28 -6.39
CA LEU A 313 10.49 -3.40 -6.26
C LEU A 313 9.70 -4.71 -6.25
N VAL A 314 9.92 -5.56 -7.26
CA VAL A 314 9.18 -6.80 -7.47
C VAL A 314 10.14 -7.98 -7.54
N TYR A 315 9.99 -8.92 -6.63
CA TYR A 315 10.67 -10.21 -6.67
C TYR A 315 9.75 -11.26 -7.29
N LEU A 316 10.22 -11.90 -8.35
CA LEU A 316 9.55 -13.01 -9.00
C LEU A 316 10.09 -14.32 -8.45
N GLU A 317 9.22 -15.12 -7.83
CA GLU A 317 9.58 -16.42 -7.27
C GLU A 317 10.08 -17.39 -8.36
N ALA A 318 10.98 -18.30 -7.96
CA ALA A 318 11.37 -19.41 -8.82
C ALA A 318 10.20 -20.36 -9.05
N GLY A 319 10.11 -20.92 -10.25
CA GLY A 319 9.10 -21.93 -10.55
C GLY A 319 9.12 -22.39 -12.00
N ASN A 320 8.61 -23.61 -12.23
CA ASN A 320 8.48 -24.20 -13.58
C ASN A 320 9.78 -24.17 -14.42
N GLY A 321 10.93 -24.31 -13.76
CA GLY A 321 12.24 -24.27 -14.42
C GLY A 321 12.83 -22.89 -14.64
N ASN A 322 12.14 -21.83 -14.23
CA ASN A 322 12.66 -20.46 -14.24
C ASN A 322 13.40 -20.13 -12.95
N HIS A 323 14.46 -19.34 -13.08
CA HIS A 323 15.18 -18.78 -11.93
C HIS A 323 14.37 -17.64 -11.30
N PRO A 324 14.60 -17.35 -10.01
CA PRO A 324 14.00 -16.19 -9.39
C PRO A 324 14.64 -14.92 -9.95
N ALA A 325 13.85 -13.87 -10.11
CA ALA A 325 14.29 -12.62 -10.71
C ALA A 325 13.86 -11.41 -9.86
N LEU A 326 14.63 -10.32 -9.97
CA LEU A 326 14.33 -9.06 -9.30
C LEU A 326 14.15 -7.96 -10.35
N TYR A 327 13.01 -7.31 -10.31
CA TYR A 327 12.62 -6.17 -11.15
C TYR A 327 12.51 -4.93 -10.28
N GLU A 328 13.24 -3.90 -10.60
CA GLU A 328 13.25 -2.65 -9.85
C GLU A 328 13.04 -1.47 -10.78
N MET A 329 12.16 -0.54 -10.41
CA MET A 329 11.86 0.67 -11.16
C MET A 329 12.09 1.90 -10.28
N TRP A 330 12.65 2.95 -10.84
CA TRP A 330 12.73 4.28 -10.26
C TRP A 330 11.71 5.21 -10.94
N GLN A 331 11.00 6.01 -10.11
CA GLN A 331 9.87 6.84 -10.52
C GLN A 331 8.74 6.05 -11.21
N GLY A 332 8.41 4.89 -10.65
CA GLY A 332 7.32 4.05 -11.14
C GLY A 332 5.95 4.74 -11.03
N ILE A 333 5.16 4.70 -12.11
CA ILE A 333 3.81 5.27 -12.21
C ILE A 333 2.86 4.26 -12.81
N PHE A 334 1.68 4.12 -12.19
CA PHE A 334 0.56 3.33 -12.70
C PHE A 334 -0.74 4.11 -12.63
N GLU A 335 -1.31 4.44 -13.77
CA GLU A 335 -2.58 5.20 -13.90
C GLU A 335 -3.71 4.35 -14.52
N GLY A 336 -3.70 3.03 -14.26
CA GLY A 336 -4.71 2.09 -14.78
C GLY A 336 -4.41 1.57 -16.19
N GLY A 337 -3.23 1.87 -16.73
CA GLY A 337 -2.71 1.40 -18.02
C GLY A 337 -1.40 0.60 -17.85
N PRO A 338 -0.48 0.67 -18.80
CA PRO A 338 0.87 0.16 -18.64
C PRO A 338 1.60 0.96 -17.55
N TRP A 339 2.57 0.33 -16.89
CA TRP A 339 3.49 1.03 -16.01
C TRP A 339 4.40 1.96 -16.82
N THR A 340 4.79 3.08 -16.23
CA THR A 340 5.88 3.93 -16.72
C THR A 340 6.91 4.13 -15.62
N ASP A 341 8.17 4.32 -16.01
CA ASP A 341 9.27 4.65 -15.10
C ASP A 341 10.25 5.63 -15.75
N SER A 342 11.20 6.12 -14.98
CA SER A 342 12.31 6.91 -15.51
C SER A 342 13.54 6.06 -15.81
N SER A 343 13.76 5.00 -15.04
CA SER A 343 14.76 3.95 -15.28
C SER A 343 14.35 2.68 -14.56
N ASN A 344 14.95 1.56 -14.98
CA ASN A 344 14.71 0.29 -14.32
C ASN A 344 15.94 -0.63 -14.37
N ALA A 345 15.96 -1.61 -13.48
CA ALA A 345 16.99 -2.63 -13.40
C ALA A 345 16.38 -4.02 -13.32
N LEU A 346 17.07 -5.01 -13.87
CA LEU A 346 16.65 -6.41 -13.90
C LEU A 346 17.82 -7.33 -13.53
N TRP A 347 17.59 -8.15 -12.52
CA TRP A 347 18.41 -9.33 -12.23
C TRP A 347 17.61 -10.57 -12.64
N PRO A 348 17.82 -11.09 -13.87
CA PRO A 348 16.98 -12.17 -14.43
C PRO A 348 17.20 -13.52 -13.75
N ASP A 349 18.29 -13.64 -13.02
CA ASP A 349 18.67 -14.80 -12.20
C ASP A 349 19.48 -14.34 -11.00
N VAL A 350 18.81 -14.05 -9.90
CA VAL A 350 19.48 -13.60 -8.67
C VAL A 350 20.36 -14.71 -8.04
N SER A 351 20.17 -15.97 -8.45
CA SER A 351 21.03 -17.07 -8.02
C SER A 351 22.42 -17.07 -8.71
N SER A 352 22.58 -16.30 -9.78
CA SER A 352 23.83 -16.22 -10.56
C SER A 352 24.84 -15.21 -9.99
N ASN A 353 24.42 -14.35 -9.06
CA ASN A 353 25.28 -13.29 -8.50
C ASN A 353 25.76 -12.23 -9.51
N ASN A 354 25.11 -12.10 -10.66
CA ASN A 354 25.49 -11.08 -11.63
C ASN A 354 25.09 -9.69 -11.12
N LEU A 355 26.01 -8.74 -11.24
CA LEU A 355 25.71 -7.31 -11.06
C LEU A 355 25.14 -6.73 -12.35
N THR A 356 24.54 -5.54 -12.28
CA THR A 356 24.15 -4.79 -13.47
C THR A 356 25.38 -4.39 -14.28
N PRO A 357 25.28 -4.24 -15.61
CA PRO A 357 26.38 -3.70 -16.41
C PRO A 357 26.78 -2.30 -15.95
N GLN A 358 28.06 -2.00 -15.98
CA GLN A 358 28.62 -0.71 -15.55
C GLN A 358 28.15 0.44 -16.45
N GLY A 359 27.89 1.59 -15.84
CA GLY A 359 27.57 2.84 -16.53
C GLY A 359 26.19 2.88 -17.17
N MET A 360 25.29 2.05 -16.71
CA MET A 360 23.90 1.98 -17.17
C MET A 360 23.00 2.52 -16.07
N GLY A 361 22.21 3.57 -16.34
CA GLY A 361 21.22 4.07 -15.39
C GLY A 361 20.31 2.96 -14.89
N THR A 362 20.23 2.79 -13.58
CA THR A 362 19.45 1.74 -12.92
C THR A 362 18.32 2.31 -12.07
N SER A 363 17.75 1.52 -11.18
CA SER A 363 16.80 1.97 -10.15
C SER A 363 17.48 2.57 -8.92
N ASP A 364 18.80 2.46 -8.82
CA ASP A 364 19.64 2.88 -7.68
C ASP A 364 20.80 3.74 -8.13
N ALA A 365 21.17 4.75 -7.35
CA ALA A 365 22.23 5.69 -7.68
C ALA A 365 23.64 5.05 -7.74
N ALA A 366 23.83 3.87 -7.16
CA ALA A 366 25.07 3.09 -7.17
C ALA A 366 25.03 1.87 -8.11
N GLY A 367 23.92 1.64 -8.80
CA GLY A 367 23.72 0.42 -9.59
C GLY A 367 23.64 -0.86 -8.75
N LEU A 368 23.35 -0.73 -7.47
CA LEU A 368 23.18 -1.83 -6.54
C LEU A 368 21.71 -2.32 -6.57
N PRO A 369 21.45 -3.61 -6.27
CA PRO A 369 20.09 -4.06 -6.05
C PRO A 369 19.52 -3.40 -4.79
N VAL A 370 18.37 -2.75 -4.90
CA VAL A 370 17.74 -2.03 -3.78
C VAL A 370 17.15 -3.01 -2.77
N ALA A 371 16.27 -3.90 -3.24
CA ALA A 371 15.45 -4.75 -2.39
C ALA A 371 16.26 -5.62 -1.39
N PRO A 372 17.33 -6.34 -1.76
CA PRO A 372 18.07 -7.21 -0.86
C PRO A 372 18.98 -6.47 0.14
N LEU A 373 19.11 -5.15 0.01
CA LEU A 373 19.92 -4.32 0.91
C LEU A 373 19.07 -3.47 1.87
N LEU A 374 17.76 -3.62 1.84
CA LEU A 374 16.84 -2.96 2.76
C LEU A 374 16.80 -3.68 4.11
N ALA A 375 16.80 -2.93 5.22
CA ALA A 375 16.45 -3.51 6.50
C ALA A 375 14.99 -4.02 6.45
N ASN A 376 14.76 -5.28 6.79
CA ASN A 376 13.48 -5.93 6.64
C ASN A 376 12.97 -6.44 8.00
N ALA A 377 11.69 -6.21 8.29
CA ALA A 377 11.08 -6.65 9.53
C ALA A 377 11.03 -8.18 9.68
N ASP A 378 10.88 -8.94 8.59
CA ASP A 378 10.87 -10.40 8.65
C ASP A 378 12.22 -10.96 9.09
N GLU A 379 13.33 -10.34 8.67
CA GLU A 379 14.68 -10.74 9.09
C GLU A 379 14.93 -10.44 10.57
N VAL A 380 14.48 -9.28 11.03
CA VAL A 380 14.68 -8.85 12.42
C VAL A 380 13.80 -9.66 13.36
N ILE A 381 12.54 -9.87 13.01
CA ILE A 381 11.59 -10.60 13.85
C ILE A 381 11.89 -12.11 13.83
N GLY A 382 12.24 -12.66 12.66
CA GLY A 382 12.49 -14.09 12.49
C GLY A 382 11.28 -14.93 12.86
N THR A 383 11.46 -15.90 13.74
CA THR A 383 10.37 -16.72 14.30
C THR A 383 9.82 -16.17 15.62
N GLY A 384 10.33 -15.02 16.07
CA GLY A 384 9.92 -14.36 17.31
C GLY A 384 8.66 -13.53 17.16
N THR A 385 8.60 -12.46 17.95
CA THR A 385 7.54 -11.45 17.89
C THR A 385 8.15 -10.07 17.77
N PRO A 386 7.39 -9.04 17.36
CA PRO A 386 7.91 -7.66 17.31
C PRO A 386 8.54 -7.17 18.62
N SER A 387 8.02 -7.62 19.77
CA SER A 387 8.55 -7.26 21.10
C SER A 387 9.64 -8.21 21.62
N ALA A 388 9.83 -9.36 21.00
CA ALA A 388 10.86 -10.35 21.33
C ALA A 388 11.39 -10.97 20.02
N PRO A 389 12.05 -10.18 19.17
CA PRO A 389 12.59 -10.64 17.90
C PRO A 389 13.78 -11.58 18.15
N ASN A 390 13.97 -12.55 17.25
CA ASN A 390 15.06 -13.52 17.32
C ASN A 390 15.71 -13.78 15.96
N GLY A 391 15.46 -12.89 15.02
CA GLY A 391 16.00 -13.00 13.68
C GLY A 391 17.43 -12.43 13.55
N THR A 392 17.90 -12.33 12.32
CA THR A 392 19.23 -11.81 11.99
C THR A 392 19.20 -11.18 10.61
N ILE A 393 19.88 -10.04 10.44
CA ILE A 393 20.19 -9.49 9.12
C ILE A 393 21.57 -10.01 8.70
N GLN A 394 21.63 -10.59 7.50
CA GLN A 394 22.86 -11.24 6.96
C GLN A 394 23.36 -10.56 5.68
N HIS A 395 23.21 -9.25 5.59
CA HIS A 395 23.68 -8.42 4.48
C HIS A 395 24.01 -7.01 4.99
N PRO A 396 24.80 -6.21 4.25
CA PRO A 396 24.97 -4.79 4.56
C PRO A 396 23.66 -4.05 4.31
N ILE A 397 23.36 -3.08 5.17
CA ILE A 397 22.14 -2.28 5.00
C ILE A 397 22.49 -1.04 4.19
N ARG A 398 21.73 -0.74 3.14
CA ARG A 398 21.94 0.46 2.33
C ARG A 398 21.73 1.72 3.16
N PHE A 399 22.58 2.72 2.91
CA PHE A 399 22.45 4.04 3.53
C PHE A 399 22.76 5.14 2.54
N THR A 400 22.44 6.39 2.93
CA THR A 400 22.60 7.59 2.11
C THR A 400 23.56 8.59 2.72
N LEU A 401 24.19 9.39 1.85
CA LEU A 401 24.91 10.61 2.20
C LEU A 401 24.36 11.78 1.38
N ASN A 402 24.44 12.99 1.92
CA ASN A 402 23.93 14.18 1.24
C ASN A 402 24.54 14.40 -0.15
N HIS A 403 25.84 14.03 -0.31
CA HIS A 403 26.52 13.99 -1.61
C HIS A 403 27.47 12.81 -1.64
N MET A 404 27.23 11.83 -2.51
CA MET A 404 28.22 10.81 -2.84
C MET A 404 29.28 11.38 -3.77
N LEU A 405 30.47 10.76 -3.78
CA LEU A 405 31.48 11.03 -4.80
C LEU A 405 30.96 10.62 -6.19
N ASN A 406 31.39 11.35 -7.21
CA ASN A 406 31.24 10.90 -8.60
C ASN A 406 32.31 9.80 -8.90
N TYR A 407 32.29 8.76 -8.09
CA TYR A 407 33.18 7.63 -8.12
C TYR A 407 32.54 6.44 -7.43
N TRP A 408 32.77 5.23 -7.91
CA TRP A 408 32.26 4.01 -7.27
C TRP A 408 33.36 2.97 -7.08
N VAL A 409 33.13 2.10 -6.12
CA VAL A 409 33.93 0.90 -5.87
C VAL A 409 33.03 -0.34 -5.95
N TRP A 410 33.64 -1.47 -6.31
CA TRP A 410 32.91 -2.74 -6.27
C TRP A 410 32.31 -2.99 -4.87
N PRO A 411 31.03 -3.43 -4.74
CA PRO A 411 30.18 -4.01 -5.80
C PRO A 411 29.27 -3.03 -6.56
N ALA A 412 29.37 -1.73 -6.37
CA ALA A 412 28.64 -0.79 -7.20
C ALA A 412 29.05 -0.88 -8.68
N THR A 413 28.17 -0.50 -9.58
CA THR A 413 28.38 -0.54 -11.03
C THR A 413 28.31 0.83 -11.68
N GLU A 414 27.82 1.82 -10.94
CA GLU A 414 27.71 3.23 -11.38
C GLU A 414 27.68 4.17 -10.18
N THR A 415 27.59 5.47 -10.44
CA THR A 415 27.30 6.49 -9.43
C THR A 415 26.50 7.64 -10.01
N ALA A 416 25.49 8.11 -9.27
CA ALA A 416 24.84 9.40 -9.48
C ALA A 416 25.41 10.48 -8.53
N GLY A 417 26.59 10.28 -7.99
CA GLY A 417 27.27 11.23 -7.12
C GLY A 417 27.67 12.52 -7.84
N THR A 418 27.62 13.64 -7.12
CA THR A 418 27.98 14.97 -7.60
C THR A 418 29.24 15.52 -6.93
N GLY A 419 29.79 14.80 -5.93
CA GLY A 419 31.00 15.16 -5.25
C GLY A 419 32.23 14.99 -6.14
N SER A 420 33.20 15.92 -6.08
CA SER A 420 34.43 15.85 -6.85
C SER A 420 35.61 15.49 -5.98
N CYS A 421 36.53 14.66 -6.51
CA CYS A 421 37.88 14.52 -6.02
C CYS A 421 38.79 15.37 -6.90
N THR A 422 39.79 16.01 -6.32
CA THR A 422 40.85 16.70 -7.09
C THR A 422 42.06 15.79 -7.19
N ALA A 423 42.59 15.65 -8.41
CA ALA A 423 43.93 15.13 -8.59
C ALA A 423 44.99 16.13 -8.01
N THR A 424 46.17 15.65 -7.69
CA THR A 424 47.30 16.48 -7.16
C THR A 424 47.71 17.61 -8.10
N ASP A 425 47.30 17.59 -9.36
CA ASP A 425 47.58 18.62 -10.38
C ASP A 425 46.51 19.73 -10.45
N GLY A 426 45.48 19.66 -9.60
CA GLY A 426 44.43 20.70 -9.50
C GLY A 426 43.28 20.55 -10.51
N ASP A 427 43.28 19.52 -11.35
CA ASP A 427 42.18 19.23 -12.27
C ASP A 427 41.07 18.46 -11.54
N SER A 428 39.84 18.95 -11.69
CA SER A 428 38.66 18.22 -11.24
C SER A 428 38.44 17.02 -12.18
N ILE A 429 38.55 15.82 -11.64
CA ILE A 429 38.26 14.60 -12.42
C ILE A 429 36.77 14.45 -12.50
N ALA A 430 36.19 14.86 -13.62
CA ALA A 430 34.87 14.43 -14.03
C ALA A 430 35.01 12.99 -14.59
N VAL A 431 34.69 12.00 -13.80
CA VAL A 431 34.87 10.60 -14.18
C VAL A 431 33.61 10.06 -14.81
N GLU A 432 33.51 10.19 -16.12
CA GLU A 432 32.51 9.47 -16.93
C GLU A 432 33.00 8.10 -17.44
N SER A 433 34.17 7.62 -17.05
CA SER A 433 34.66 6.33 -17.56
C SER A 433 35.51 5.59 -16.53
N GLU A 434 35.09 4.37 -16.25
CA GLU A 434 35.86 3.23 -15.72
C GLU A 434 37.13 3.59 -14.91
N ILE A 435 37.01 4.16 -13.71
CA ILE A 435 38.11 4.09 -12.78
C ILE A 435 38.09 2.70 -12.16
N SER A 436 39.01 1.87 -12.62
CA SER A 436 39.31 0.62 -11.93
C SER A 436 39.78 0.95 -10.50
N GLN A 437 39.44 0.11 -9.53
CA GLN A 437 39.91 0.21 -8.14
C GLN A 437 41.47 0.33 -8.01
N SER A 438 42.19 0.19 -9.11
CA SER A 438 43.65 0.26 -9.16
C SER A 438 44.27 1.67 -9.09
N SER A 439 43.45 2.73 -9.17
CA SER A 439 43.96 4.12 -9.14
C SER A 439 42.93 5.05 -8.47
N PRO A 440 42.76 4.96 -7.13
CA PRO A 440 41.87 5.88 -6.41
C PRO A 440 42.43 7.33 -6.52
N PRO A 441 41.53 8.34 -6.55
CA PRO A 441 41.96 9.75 -6.57
C PRO A 441 42.76 10.11 -5.32
N GLU A 442 43.81 10.93 -5.50
CA GLU A 442 44.79 11.25 -4.46
C GLU A 442 44.27 12.18 -3.34
N SER A 443 43.19 12.92 -3.57
CA SER A 443 42.53 13.69 -2.52
C SER A 443 41.04 13.92 -2.85
N CYS A 444 40.16 13.69 -1.87
CA CYS A 444 38.74 13.94 -1.99
C CYS A 444 38.29 14.90 -0.91
N THR A 445 37.55 15.94 -1.29
CA THR A 445 37.02 16.93 -0.36
C THR A 445 35.56 16.63 0.05
N MET A 446 34.95 15.58 -0.50
CA MET A 446 33.57 15.19 -0.23
C MET A 446 33.44 13.67 -0.19
N SER A 447 32.49 13.19 0.53
CA SER A 447 32.03 11.86 0.98
C SER A 447 32.43 10.61 0.17
N GLY A 448 32.27 9.44 0.78
CA GLY A 448 32.67 8.14 0.27
C GLY A 448 32.12 7.77 -1.11
N PRO A 449 32.76 6.82 -1.80
CA PRO A 449 32.34 6.35 -3.10
C PRO A 449 31.10 5.48 -3.00
N ALA A 450 30.28 5.44 -4.07
CA ALA A 450 29.19 4.49 -4.19
C ALA A 450 29.70 3.05 -4.07
N GLY A 451 29.00 2.19 -3.36
CA GLY A 451 29.38 0.79 -3.13
C GLY A 451 30.34 0.55 -1.97
N GLU A 452 30.90 1.59 -1.35
CA GLU A 452 31.77 1.41 -0.19
C GLU A 452 31.00 0.82 0.99
N ILE A 453 31.59 -0.20 1.60
CA ILE A 453 31.03 -0.84 2.79
C ILE A 453 31.74 -0.29 4.02
N TYR A 454 30.93 0.16 4.99
CA TYR A 454 31.41 0.66 6.27
C TYR A 454 30.92 -0.26 7.39
N ARG A 455 31.84 -0.77 8.22
CA ARG A 455 31.48 -1.56 9.40
C ARG A 455 31.51 -0.71 10.67
N LEU A 456 30.68 -1.07 11.65
CA LEU A 456 30.75 -0.47 12.98
C LEU A 456 32.09 -0.83 13.64
N LYS A 457 32.89 0.17 14.03
CA LYS A 457 34.21 -0.01 14.63
C LYS A 457 34.18 -0.94 15.84
N ALA A 458 35.16 -1.80 15.97
CA ALA A 458 35.29 -2.71 17.12
C ALA A 458 35.40 -1.98 18.47
N SER A 459 35.96 -0.74 18.46
CA SER A 459 36.10 0.11 19.64
C SER A 459 34.77 0.73 20.13
N VAL A 460 33.73 0.77 19.30
CA VAL A 460 32.44 1.35 19.66
C VAL A 460 31.69 0.41 20.59
N THR A 461 31.37 0.89 21.76
CA THR A 461 30.53 0.14 22.71
C THR A 461 29.08 0.11 22.21
N THR A 462 28.41 -1.04 22.32
CA THR A 462 26.99 -1.13 22.00
C THR A 462 26.20 -0.13 22.86
N PRO A 463 25.35 0.71 22.24
CA PRO A 463 24.55 1.68 22.99
C PRO A 463 23.72 1.01 24.08
N SER A 464 23.65 1.66 25.26
CA SER A 464 22.91 1.09 26.40
C SER A 464 21.42 0.88 26.13
N CYS A 465 20.82 1.70 25.27
CA CYS A 465 19.42 1.54 24.81
C CYS A 465 19.16 0.20 24.10
N ALA A 466 20.18 -0.41 23.46
CA ALA A 466 20.03 -1.69 22.80
C ALA A 466 19.58 -2.82 23.75
N SER A 467 19.85 -2.68 25.06
CA SER A 467 19.40 -3.67 26.06
C SER A 467 17.86 -3.68 26.25
N THR A 468 17.17 -2.62 25.87
CA THR A 468 15.70 -2.46 25.96
C THR A 468 15.06 -2.25 24.61
N SER A 469 15.83 -2.25 23.52
CA SER A 469 15.41 -2.03 22.14
C SER A 469 15.83 -3.22 21.26
N PRO A 470 15.13 -4.36 21.37
CA PRO A 470 15.61 -5.62 20.79
C PRO A 470 15.68 -5.60 19.26
N GLN A 471 14.83 -4.86 18.55
CA GLN A 471 14.92 -4.73 17.10
C GLN A 471 16.20 -3.95 16.70
N ALA A 472 16.50 -2.84 17.37
CA ALA A 472 17.72 -2.09 17.12
C ALA A 472 18.98 -2.90 17.48
N ALA A 473 18.94 -3.74 18.50
CA ALA A 473 20.07 -4.60 18.88
C ALA A 473 20.47 -5.57 17.75
N ILE A 474 19.49 -6.12 17.03
CA ILE A 474 19.72 -6.99 15.87
C ILE A 474 20.35 -6.18 14.72
N ILE A 475 19.83 -4.98 14.43
CA ILE A 475 20.35 -4.10 13.40
C ILE A 475 21.80 -3.66 13.73
N ILE A 476 22.09 -3.28 14.98
CA ILE A 476 23.44 -2.93 15.42
C ILE A 476 24.41 -4.13 15.28
N THR A 477 23.90 -5.35 15.50
CA THR A 477 24.69 -6.56 15.26
C THR A 477 25.00 -6.73 13.77
N ALA A 478 24.07 -6.42 12.87
CA ALA A 478 24.33 -6.42 11.43
C ALA A 478 25.36 -5.37 11.03
N PHE A 479 25.36 -4.18 11.61
CA PHE A 479 26.38 -3.15 11.36
C PHE A 479 27.80 -3.65 11.68
N ARG A 480 27.96 -4.49 12.68
CA ARG A 480 29.27 -5.10 12.99
C ARG A 480 29.64 -6.20 12.00
N ASN A 481 28.67 -7.05 11.68
CA ASN A 481 28.92 -8.29 10.95
C ASN A 481 28.98 -8.08 9.43
N TYR A 482 28.13 -7.21 8.91
CA TYR A 482 27.94 -6.98 7.47
C TYR A 482 28.11 -5.52 7.07
N GLY A 483 28.00 -4.59 8.02
CA GLY A 483 28.15 -3.17 7.77
C GLY A 483 26.93 -2.48 7.20
N ILE A 484 27.20 -1.28 6.70
CA ILE A 484 26.30 -0.46 5.88
C ILE A 484 26.97 -0.20 4.54
N ILE A 485 26.21 -0.12 3.46
CA ILE A 485 26.73 0.11 2.10
C ILE A 485 26.21 1.44 1.56
N LEU A 486 27.10 2.27 1.03
CA LEU A 486 26.71 3.55 0.44
C LEU A 486 26.06 3.33 -0.93
N ALA A 487 24.78 3.63 -1.02
CA ALA A 487 23.97 3.29 -2.19
C ALA A 487 23.37 4.51 -2.88
N ASP A 488 23.15 5.62 -2.17
CA ASP A 488 22.40 6.72 -2.76
C ASP A 488 22.73 8.08 -2.16
N ASN A 489 22.33 9.14 -2.88
CA ASN A 489 22.27 10.50 -2.36
C ASN A 489 21.02 10.68 -1.50
N GLY A 490 21.16 11.40 -0.39
CA GLY A 490 20.05 11.64 0.53
C GLY A 490 20.53 12.26 1.82
N ASP A 491 19.72 12.23 2.86
CA ASP A 491 20.15 12.71 4.17
C ASP A 491 21.30 11.87 4.72
N SER A 492 22.39 12.54 5.15
CA SER A 492 23.55 11.85 5.71
C SER A 492 23.17 11.00 6.93
N GLY A 493 23.53 9.73 6.87
CA GLY A 493 23.17 8.72 7.88
C GLY A 493 21.77 8.12 7.72
N GLY A 494 21.09 8.41 6.63
CA GLY A 494 19.79 7.79 6.30
C GLY A 494 19.96 6.30 6.03
N LEU A 495 19.42 5.47 6.90
CA LEU A 495 19.40 4.01 6.78
C LEU A 495 18.07 3.59 6.15
N ILE A 496 18.12 2.82 5.09
CA ILE A 496 16.92 2.49 4.31
C ILE A 496 16.44 1.07 4.64
N GLY A 497 15.13 0.92 4.76
CA GLY A 497 14.47 -0.38 4.98
C GLY A 497 13.06 -0.41 4.41
N THR A 498 12.38 -1.52 4.60
CA THR A 498 10.99 -1.67 4.19
C THR A 498 10.03 -1.09 5.21
N PRO A 499 8.92 -0.42 4.80
CA PRO A 499 7.84 -0.11 5.73
C PRO A 499 7.20 -1.40 6.23
N ASP A 500 6.84 -1.47 7.50
CA ASP A 500 6.14 -2.63 8.06
C ASP A 500 5.46 -2.24 9.37
N ALA A 501 4.22 -2.68 9.57
CA ALA A 501 3.47 -2.39 10.78
C ALA A 501 4.03 -3.07 12.04
N ARG A 502 4.92 -4.04 11.89
CA ARG A 502 5.58 -4.76 13.00
C ARG A 502 6.82 -4.06 13.55
N TRP A 503 7.33 -3.02 12.89
CA TRP A 503 8.41 -2.22 13.43
C TRP A 503 7.98 -1.52 14.73
N ASN A 504 8.90 -1.39 15.65
CA ASN A 504 8.74 -0.59 16.85
C ASN A 504 9.59 0.69 16.72
N ASP A 505 8.95 1.80 16.40
CA ASP A 505 9.63 3.08 16.16
C ASP A 505 10.43 3.55 17.38
N ASN A 506 9.97 3.22 18.60
CA ASN A 506 10.71 3.51 19.83
C ASN A 506 12.00 2.68 19.93
N ASP A 507 11.96 1.41 19.54
CA ASP A 507 13.17 0.57 19.46
C ASP A 507 14.14 1.12 18.41
N LEU A 508 13.64 1.44 17.21
CA LEU A 508 14.44 1.98 16.11
C LEU A 508 15.12 3.31 16.48
N SER A 509 14.50 4.12 17.35
CA SER A 509 15.11 5.37 17.82
C SER A 509 16.46 5.19 18.51
N CYS A 510 16.75 4.00 19.05
CA CYS A 510 18.04 3.66 19.64
C CYS A 510 19.20 3.77 18.64
N LEU A 511 18.94 3.55 17.33
CA LEU A 511 19.95 3.66 16.29
C LEU A 511 20.52 5.08 16.19
N THR A 512 19.76 6.11 16.54
CA THR A 512 20.21 7.51 16.52
C THR A 512 21.29 7.83 17.56
N SER A 513 21.58 6.91 18.46
CA SER A 513 22.72 7.02 19.39
C SER A 513 24.06 6.73 18.73
N LEU A 514 24.08 6.20 17.53
CA LEU A 514 25.25 6.03 16.69
C LEU A 514 25.36 7.18 15.69
N THR A 515 26.60 7.50 15.32
CA THR A 515 26.94 8.50 14.30
C THR A 515 27.75 7.86 13.18
N LEU A 516 27.87 8.51 12.05
CA LEU A 516 28.75 8.04 10.97
C LEU A 516 30.23 7.96 11.39
N ALA A 517 30.64 8.73 12.41
CA ALA A 517 31.99 8.64 12.98
C ALA A 517 32.27 7.28 13.66
N ASP A 518 31.25 6.54 14.01
CA ASP A 518 31.36 5.22 14.64
C ASP A 518 31.70 4.11 13.64
N PHE A 519 31.67 4.40 12.33
CA PHE A 519 31.94 3.46 11.27
C PHE A 519 33.32 3.68 10.63
N GLU A 520 33.85 2.63 10.05
CA GLU A 520 35.11 2.64 9.29
C GLU A 520 34.93 1.91 7.95
N PRO A 521 35.52 2.40 6.85
CA PRO A 521 35.46 1.73 5.54
C PRO A 521 36.23 0.41 5.56
N VAL A 522 35.79 -0.54 4.73
CA VAL A 522 36.35 -1.89 4.66
C VAL A 522 36.87 -2.17 3.25
N ASP A 523 38.15 -2.47 3.11
CA ASP A 523 38.72 -2.92 1.85
C ASP A 523 38.26 -4.35 1.53
N VAL A 524 37.31 -4.44 0.61
CA VAL A 524 36.74 -5.71 0.09
C VAL A 524 37.34 -6.10 -1.27
N SER A 525 38.33 -5.36 -1.78
CA SER A 525 38.92 -5.56 -3.10
C SER A 525 39.50 -6.97 -3.29
N SER A 526 40.08 -7.54 -2.22
CA SER A 526 40.60 -8.91 -2.22
C SER A 526 39.55 -10.00 -2.43
N LEU A 527 38.30 -9.68 -2.22
CA LEU A 527 37.16 -10.61 -2.40
C LEU A 527 36.63 -10.63 -3.84
N MET A 528 36.91 -9.59 -4.62
CA MET A 528 36.36 -9.40 -5.95
C MET A 528 36.86 -10.47 -6.93
N VAL A 529 35.94 -11.23 -7.55
CA VAL A 529 36.23 -12.17 -8.63
C VAL A 529 36.23 -11.46 -9.99
N SER A 530 35.26 -10.58 -10.22
CA SER A 530 35.18 -9.71 -11.40
C SER A 530 34.27 -8.52 -11.14
N ASN A 531 34.44 -7.45 -11.92
CA ASN A 531 33.60 -6.24 -11.81
C ASN A 531 32.12 -6.50 -12.18
N ALA A 532 31.84 -7.55 -12.94
CA ALA A 532 30.48 -7.87 -13.40
C ALA A 532 29.77 -8.87 -12.47
N SER A 533 30.40 -9.30 -11.39
CA SER A 533 29.83 -10.32 -10.49
C SER A 533 29.94 -9.88 -9.04
N GLY A 534 28.91 -10.09 -8.28
CA GLY A 534 28.90 -10.02 -6.82
C GLY A 534 29.53 -11.24 -6.13
N LEU A 535 30.06 -12.20 -6.89
CA LEU A 535 30.69 -13.41 -6.36
C LEU A 535 32.00 -13.08 -5.64
N THR A 536 32.18 -13.62 -4.44
CA THR A 536 33.42 -13.50 -3.68
C THR A 536 34.39 -14.64 -4.01
N SER A 537 35.68 -14.37 -3.85
CA SER A 537 36.76 -15.34 -4.11
C SER A 537 36.93 -16.39 -3.00
N HIS A 538 36.19 -16.29 -1.91
CA HIS A 538 36.26 -17.17 -0.74
C HIS A 538 34.89 -17.60 -0.24
#